data_e6cd35da2cc2492786a1ceebe960b305
#
_entry.id   e6cd35da2cc2492786a1ceebe960b305
#
_cell.length_a   1.000
_cell.length_b   1.000
_cell.length_c   1.000
_cell.angle_alpha   90.00
_cell.angle_beta   90.00
_cell.angle_gamma   90.00
#
_symmetry.space_group_name_H-M   'P 1'
#
loop_
_entity.id
_entity.type
_entity.pdbx_description
1 polymer ?
#
loop_
_entity_poly.entity_id
_entity_poly.type
_entity_poly.pdbx_seq_one_letter_code
_entity_poly.pdbx_strand_id
1 'polypeptide(L)'
;MTVENKVERGLFDEVMVPCYNPMEMVPVKGEGARVWDQEGKEYIDFAGGIAVSCLGHCHPAMVNALTEQGQKLWHLSNVMTNEPALRLAKKLTDVSFAEKVFFANSGAEANEAA
;
A
#
# COMPACT_ATOMS: atom_id res chain seq x y z
N MET A 1 23.55 -7.05 18.77
CA MET A 1 22.12 -7.15 18.44
C MET A 1 21.40 -6.10 19.26
N THR A 2 21.03 -5.00 18.64
CA THR A 2 20.16 -4.00 19.27
C THR A 2 18.81 -4.67 19.49
N VAL A 3 18.36 -4.78 20.73
CA VAL A 3 16.98 -5.15 21.06
C VAL A 3 16.14 -3.99 20.51
N GLU A 4 15.53 -4.17 19.34
CA GLU A 4 14.48 -3.27 18.91
C GLU A 4 13.41 -3.32 20.00
N ASN A 5 13.16 -2.17 20.64
CA ASN A 5 12.09 -2.08 21.62
C ASN A 5 10.78 -2.38 20.90
N LYS A 6 10.10 -3.45 21.30
CA LYS A 6 8.78 -3.81 20.80
C LYS A 6 7.85 -2.60 20.95
N VAL A 7 7.20 -2.21 19.86
CA VAL A 7 6.23 -1.11 19.86
C VAL A 7 4.89 -1.65 20.37
N GLU A 8 4.44 -1.19 21.51
CA GLU A 8 3.17 -1.62 22.10
C GLU A 8 1.97 -0.97 21.39
N ARG A 9 0.86 -1.71 21.28
CA ARG A 9 -0.40 -1.22 20.69
C ARG A 9 -0.89 0.09 21.36
N GLY A 10 -0.71 0.19 22.68
CA GLY A 10 -1.12 1.37 23.45
C GLY A 10 -0.48 2.68 23.01
N LEU A 11 0.68 2.64 22.35
CA LEU A 11 1.30 3.83 21.77
C LEU A 11 0.38 4.54 20.75
N PHE A 12 -0.48 3.78 20.06
CA PHE A 12 -1.46 4.38 19.15
C PHE A 12 -2.36 5.38 19.88
N ASP A 13 -2.86 5.03 21.07
CA ASP A 13 -3.78 5.86 21.83
C ASP A 13 -3.10 7.12 22.40
N GLU A 14 -1.77 7.07 22.55
CA GLU A 14 -0.98 8.20 23.02
C GLU A 14 -0.65 9.22 21.91
N VAL A 15 -0.39 8.75 20.69
CA VAL A 15 0.22 9.61 19.64
C VAL A 15 -0.63 9.77 18.38
N MET A 16 -1.70 8.98 18.22
CA MET A 16 -2.56 9.05 17.04
C MET A 16 -3.89 9.73 17.34
N VAL A 17 -4.41 10.46 16.34
CA VAL A 17 -5.76 11.03 16.45
C VAL A 17 -6.77 9.88 16.53
N PRO A 18 -7.71 9.87 17.50
CA PRO A 18 -8.60 8.73 17.76
C PRO A 18 -9.78 8.67 16.78
N CYS A 19 -9.51 8.73 15.48
CA CYS A 19 -10.53 8.58 14.43
C CYS A 19 -10.81 7.12 14.06
N TYR A 20 -9.97 6.18 14.53
CA TYR A 20 -10.12 4.74 14.36
C TYR A 20 -9.89 4.02 15.69
N ASN A 21 -10.45 2.81 15.80
CA ASN A 21 -10.17 1.90 16.90
C ASN A 21 -9.54 0.61 16.35
N PRO A 22 -8.21 0.58 16.14
CA PRO A 22 -7.54 -0.58 15.59
C PRO A 22 -7.55 -1.76 16.57
N MET A 23 -7.42 -2.96 16.01
CA MET A 23 -7.34 -4.21 16.78
C MET A 23 -6.13 -4.20 17.73
N GLU A 24 -6.18 -5.02 18.77
CA GLU A 24 -5.10 -5.14 19.75
C GLU A 24 -3.81 -5.76 19.17
N MET A 25 -3.94 -6.57 18.14
CA MET A 25 -2.79 -7.19 17.49
C MET A 25 -2.02 -6.17 16.64
N VAL A 26 -0.70 -6.24 16.67
CA VAL A 26 0.20 -5.44 15.83
C VAL A 26 0.87 -6.36 14.80
N PRO A 27 0.41 -6.36 13.55
CA PRO A 27 1.01 -7.19 12.49
C PRO A 27 2.40 -6.67 12.14
N VAL A 28 3.35 -7.59 11.95
CA VAL A 28 4.74 -7.28 11.57
C VAL A 28 5.21 -8.01 10.32
N LYS A 29 4.45 -9.00 9.87
CA LYS A 29 4.76 -9.78 8.66
C LYS A 29 3.47 -10.10 7.91
N GLY A 30 3.55 -10.11 6.58
CA GLY A 30 2.47 -10.55 5.70
C GLY A 30 3.01 -11.38 4.54
N GLU A 31 2.25 -12.42 4.12
CA GLU A 31 2.55 -13.25 2.97
C GLU A 31 1.23 -13.80 2.38
N GLY A 32 0.93 -13.48 1.13
CA GLY A 32 -0.34 -13.84 0.52
C GLY A 32 -1.54 -13.33 1.33
N ALA A 33 -2.43 -14.22 1.77
CA ALA A 33 -3.59 -13.87 2.58
C ALA A 33 -3.34 -14.03 4.10
N ARG A 34 -2.10 -14.08 4.54
CA ARG A 34 -1.73 -14.33 5.95
C ARG A 34 -0.92 -13.17 6.52
N VAL A 35 -1.13 -12.89 7.79
CA VAL A 35 -0.35 -11.93 8.56
C VAL A 35 0.06 -12.55 9.90
N TRP A 36 1.17 -12.10 10.44
CA TRP A 36 1.70 -12.52 11.74
C TRP A 36 1.92 -11.28 12.61
N ASP A 37 1.51 -11.39 13.86
CA ASP A 37 1.76 -10.35 14.84
C ASP A 37 3.18 -10.43 15.43
N GLN A 38 3.46 -9.55 16.36
CA GLN A 38 4.75 -9.46 17.07
C GLN A 38 5.07 -10.70 17.89
N GLU A 39 4.09 -11.49 18.28
CA GLU A 39 4.21 -12.77 19.02
C GLU A 39 4.39 -13.95 18.07
N GLY A 40 4.31 -13.72 16.75
CA GLY A 40 4.40 -14.77 15.73
C GLY A 40 3.09 -15.55 15.55
N LYS A 41 1.98 -15.08 16.11
CA LYS A 41 0.68 -15.68 15.89
C LYS A 41 0.17 -15.34 14.50
N GLU A 42 -0.31 -16.36 13.80
CA GLU A 42 -0.81 -16.26 12.43
C GLU A 42 -2.31 -15.93 12.41
N TYR A 43 -2.69 -15.09 11.46
CA TYR A 43 -4.07 -14.72 11.16
C TYR A 43 -4.31 -14.77 9.65
N ILE A 44 -5.56 -15.04 9.26
CA ILE A 44 -5.99 -14.90 7.86
C ILE A 44 -6.53 -13.49 7.67
N ASP A 45 -5.97 -12.76 6.74
CA ASP A 45 -6.41 -11.40 6.40
C ASP A 45 -7.53 -11.45 5.35
N PHE A 46 -8.78 -11.43 5.81
CA PHE A 46 -9.95 -11.31 4.95
C PHE A 46 -10.26 -9.86 4.54
N ALA A 47 -9.64 -8.87 5.17
CA ALA A 47 -9.87 -7.45 4.87
C ALA A 47 -9.07 -6.98 3.66
N GLY A 48 -7.87 -7.55 3.46
CA GLY A 48 -6.99 -7.21 2.35
C GLY A 48 -6.74 -5.70 2.20
N GLY A 49 -6.63 -4.95 3.33
CA GLY A 49 -6.50 -3.50 3.29
C GLY A 49 -7.75 -2.79 2.77
N ILE A 50 -8.94 -3.34 3.03
CA ILE A 50 -10.24 -2.93 2.47
C ILE A 50 -10.22 -3.06 0.93
N ALA A 51 -9.93 -4.30 0.48
CA ALA A 51 -9.85 -4.72 -0.91
C ALA A 51 -8.73 -4.03 -1.74
N VAL A 52 -7.68 -3.54 -1.10
CA VAL A 52 -6.52 -2.94 -1.78
C VAL A 52 -5.49 -4.00 -2.17
N SER A 53 -5.22 -4.97 -1.30
CA SER A 53 -4.17 -5.97 -1.47
C SER A 53 -4.64 -7.18 -2.31
N CYS A 54 -5.14 -6.93 -3.52
CA CYS A 54 -5.73 -7.97 -4.39
C CYS A 54 -4.78 -9.11 -4.78
N LEU A 55 -3.47 -8.90 -4.74
CA LEU A 55 -2.44 -9.92 -4.97
C LEU A 55 -1.92 -10.54 -3.66
N GLY A 56 -2.45 -10.11 -2.52
CA GLY A 56 -1.95 -10.48 -1.21
C GLY A 56 -0.71 -9.72 -0.77
N HIS A 57 -0.30 -9.96 0.48
CA HIS A 57 0.88 -9.35 1.07
C HIS A 57 2.17 -9.84 0.42
N CYS A 58 3.10 -8.93 0.20
CA CYS A 58 4.46 -9.20 -0.28
C CYS A 58 4.53 -10.07 -1.55
N HIS A 59 3.59 -9.88 -2.48
CA HIS A 59 3.63 -10.61 -3.75
C HIS A 59 4.96 -10.37 -4.47
N PRO A 60 5.70 -11.41 -4.90
CA PRO A 60 7.06 -11.27 -5.41
C PRO A 60 7.19 -10.29 -6.58
N ALA A 61 6.23 -10.28 -7.52
CA ALA A 61 6.26 -9.35 -8.65
C ALA A 61 6.13 -7.88 -8.20
N MET A 62 5.34 -7.61 -7.14
CA MET A 62 5.19 -6.26 -6.60
C MET A 62 6.44 -5.81 -5.86
N VAL A 63 7.02 -6.69 -5.04
CA VAL A 63 8.27 -6.42 -4.31
C VAL A 63 9.40 -6.14 -5.28
N ASN A 64 9.54 -6.96 -6.33
CA ASN A 64 10.57 -6.77 -7.35
C ASN A 64 10.38 -5.45 -8.12
N ALA A 65 9.16 -5.14 -8.57
CA ALA A 65 8.88 -3.90 -9.28
C ALA A 65 9.17 -2.66 -8.42
N LEU A 66 8.80 -2.69 -7.13
CA LEU A 66 9.10 -1.61 -6.17
C LEU A 66 10.61 -1.44 -5.98
N THR A 67 11.33 -2.53 -5.77
CA THR A 67 12.78 -2.53 -5.58
C THR A 67 13.51 -2.00 -6.81
N GLU A 68 13.16 -2.48 -8.00
CA GLU A 68 13.77 -2.03 -9.25
C GLU A 68 13.49 -0.55 -9.53
N GLN A 69 12.26 -0.11 -9.35
CA GLN A 69 11.89 1.29 -9.57
C GLN A 69 12.50 2.20 -8.50
N GLY A 70 12.54 1.74 -7.24
CA GLY A 70 13.14 2.47 -6.13
C GLY A 70 14.63 2.79 -6.30
N GLN A 71 15.34 2.00 -7.09
CA GLN A 71 16.74 2.23 -7.45
C GLN A 71 16.93 3.18 -8.64
N LYS A 72 15.85 3.55 -9.34
CA LYS A 72 15.92 4.39 -10.56
C LYS A 72 15.42 5.80 -10.32
N LEU A 73 14.20 5.93 -9.84
CA LEU A 73 13.54 7.22 -9.74
C LEU A 73 12.35 7.15 -8.78
N TRP A 74 12.29 8.09 -7.84
CA TRP A 74 11.26 8.11 -6.80
C TRP A 74 10.11 9.06 -7.11
N HIS A 75 10.42 10.34 -7.31
CA HIS A 75 9.40 11.37 -7.47
C HIS A 75 9.79 12.39 -8.53
N LEU A 76 8.80 12.78 -9.30
CA LEU A 76 8.82 13.93 -10.21
C LEU A 76 7.56 14.75 -10.02
N SER A 77 7.68 16.07 -10.11
CA SER A 77 6.50 16.93 -10.15
C SER A 77 5.77 16.81 -11.51
N ASN A 78 4.56 17.36 -11.57
CA ASN A 78 3.75 17.38 -12.81
C ASN A 78 4.37 18.18 -13.96
N VAL A 79 5.51 18.83 -13.74
CA VAL A 79 6.32 19.50 -14.80
C VAL A 79 6.97 18.46 -15.72
N MET A 80 7.16 17.25 -15.21
CA MET A 80 7.73 16.12 -15.96
C MET A 80 6.82 14.91 -15.87
N THR A 81 6.94 13.99 -16.81
CA THR A 81 6.27 12.70 -16.76
C THR A 81 7.26 11.56 -16.54
N ASN A 82 6.78 10.35 -16.32
CA ASN A 82 7.61 9.16 -16.11
C ASN A 82 7.04 7.95 -16.87
N GLU A 83 7.93 7.03 -17.22
CA GLU A 83 7.55 5.83 -17.97
C GLU A 83 6.50 4.95 -17.26
N PRO A 84 6.60 4.62 -15.95
CA PRO A 84 5.62 3.79 -15.29
C PRO A 84 4.19 4.36 -15.37
N ALA A 85 4.01 5.66 -15.17
CA ALA A 85 2.71 6.31 -15.26
C ALA A 85 2.16 6.25 -16.68
N LEU A 86 2.97 6.56 -17.70
CA LEU A 86 2.54 6.49 -19.11
C LEU A 86 2.17 5.08 -19.53
N ARG A 87 2.95 4.06 -19.14
CA ARG A 87 2.65 2.65 -19.42
C ARG A 87 1.35 2.20 -18.77
N LEU A 88 1.12 2.59 -17.51
CA LEU A 88 -0.11 2.26 -16.81
C LEU A 88 -1.32 2.96 -17.46
N ALA A 89 -1.22 4.27 -17.75
CA ALA A 89 -2.28 5.01 -18.41
C ALA A 89 -2.65 4.38 -19.76
N LYS A 90 -1.65 4.04 -20.58
CA LYS A 90 -1.87 3.37 -21.87
C LYS A 90 -2.59 2.04 -21.68
N LYS A 91 -2.15 1.22 -20.73
CA LYS A 91 -2.81 -0.06 -20.46
C LYS A 91 -4.26 0.11 -20.01
N LEU A 92 -4.54 1.08 -19.15
CA LEU A 92 -5.90 1.34 -18.68
C LEU A 92 -6.82 1.79 -19.82
N THR A 93 -6.37 2.65 -20.70
CA THR A 93 -7.15 3.06 -21.88
C THR A 93 -7.36 1.93 -22.90
N ASP A 94 -6.42 1.00 -23.02
CA ASP A 94 -6.54 -0.14 -23.93
C ASP A 94 -7.56 -1.21 -23.48
N VAL A 95 -7.81 -1.31 -22.16
CA VAL A 95 -8.66 -2.36 -21.58
C VAL A 95 -9.97 -1.84 -21.01
N SER A 96 -10.27 -0.55 -21.18
CA SER A 96 -11.47 0.07 -20.65
C SER A 96 -12.09 1.03 -21.67
N PHE A 97 -13.21 1.66 -21.30
CA PHE A 97 -13.87 2.69 -22.11
C PHE A 97 -13.17 4.06 -22.00
N ALA A 98 -12.22 4.22 -21.09
CA ALA A 98 -11.59 5.50 -20.83
C ALA A 98 -10.66 5.93 -21.97
N GLU A 99 -10.73 7.19 -22.38
CA GLU A 99 -9.82 7.76 -23.38
C GLU A 99 -8.58 8.37 -22.74
N LYS A 100 -8.68 8.79 -21.47
CA LYS A 100 -7.62 9.44 -20.69
C LYS A 100 -7.64 8.97 -19.24
N VAL A 101 -6.51 9.13 -18.57
CA VAL A 101 -6.32 8.75 -17.16
C VAL A 101 -5.80 9.94 -16.38
N PHE A 102 -6.38 10.18 -15.22
CA PHE A 102 -5.87 11.10 -14.21
C PHE A 102 -5.45 10.28 -12.98
N PHE A 103 -4.22 10.48 -12.53
CA PHE A 103 -3.70 9.83 -11.31
C PHE A 103 -3.83 10.77 -10.12
N ALA A 104 -4.40 10.27 -9.03
CA ALA A 104 -4.56 10.97 -7.76
C ALA A 104 -3.94 10.15 -6.62
N ASN A 105 -3.72 10.77 -5.45
CA ASN A 105 -3.09 10.11 -4.31
C ASN A 105 -4.08 9.28 -3.48
N SER A 106 -5.38 9.52 -3.65
CA SER A 106 -6.43 8.84 -2.89
C SER A 106 -7.73 8.72 -3.68
N GLY A 107 -8.60 7.82 -3.23
CA GLY A 107 -9.95 7.70 -3.77
C GLY A 107 -10.79 8.96 -3.56
N ALA A 108 -10.58 9.70 -2.47
CA ALA A 108 -11.25 10.97 -2.22
C ALA A 108 -10.87 12.01 -3.28
N GLU A 109 -9.57 12.18 -3.56
CA GLU A 109 -9.11 13.06 -4.63
C GLU A 109 -9.61 12.64 -6.01
N ALA A 110 -9.68 11.34 -6.28
CA ALA A 110 -10.22 10.84 -7.54
C ALA A 110 -11.72 11.18 -7.70
N ASN A 111 -12.51 11.05 -6.63
CA ASN A 111 -13.92 11.44 -6.63
C ASN A 111 -14.11 12.95 -6.76
N GLU A 112 -13.25 13.77 -6.14
CA GLU A 112 -13.31 15.23 -6.29
C GLU A 112 -12.93 15.69 -7.72
N ALA A 113 -12.11 14.91 -8.42
CA ALA A 113 -11.69 15.22 -9.78
C ALA A 113 -12.71 14.80 -10.85
N ALA A 114 -13.64 13.89 -10.53
CA ALA A 114 -14.65 13.37 -11.45
C ALA A 114 -15.90 14.29 -11.52
#